data_ca85631c5a011beda435f4cb73aada83
#
_entry.id   ca85631c5a011beda435f4cb73aada83
#
_cell.length_a   1.000
_cell.length_b   1.000
_cell.length_c   1.000
_cell.angle_alpha   90.00
_cell.angle_beta   90.00
_cell.angle_gamma   90.00
#
_symmetry.space_group_name_H-M   'P 1'
#
loop_
_entity.id
_entity.type
_entity.pdbx_description
1 polymer ?
#
loop_
_entity_poly.entity_id
_entity_poly.type
_entity_poly.pdbx_seq_one_letter_code
_entity_poly.pdbx_strand_id
1 'polypeptide(L)'
;KYWNGNSLGGEYGSKYDYSYEIETYFNEMNSATGYTSLLTNLQNSMKTLADDPSSATTRVQYVNDFQSYTELFHEIANNLQNTQKSLNDELVVRVDEINSISKELFTLNDQINNIELRNGNANDLRDQRTLLIDKLSELVNTSTEEIPILAEDGHDSGATRYIVRINGEVLVDDLQCRQLMAVPRDEKVNETDINGLYELAWRNTDGTAGDEFNINSPTLTGKLAGIIAVRDGNNNHGFVGKTTGAGIDATGTGYVTMTTDKAFYLNDLNVAASGKIRIHDTDYYYDSFEAQYDNATGEITGYT
;
A
#
# COMPACT_ATOMS: atom_id res chain seq x y z
N LYS A 1 -12.25 19.33 1.88
CA LYS A 1 -12.00 19.23 0.42
C LYS A 1 -10.53 19.44 0.08
N TYR A 2 -9.86 20.46 0.64
CA TYR A 2 -8.44 20.77 0.36
C TYR A 2 -7.53 19.57 0.72
N TRP A 3 -7.56 19.10 1.95
CA TRP A 3 -6.73 17.97 2.40
C TRP A 3 -6.98 16.67 1.63
N ASN A 4 -8.22 16.41 1.23
CA ASN A 4 -8.52 15.26 0.38
C ASN A 4 -7.91 15.41 -1.03
N GLY A 5 -7.94 16.62 -1.60
CA GLY A 5 -7.25 16.89 -2.87
C GLY A 5 -5.72 16.76 -2.75
N ASN A 6 -5.17 17.23 -1.62
CA ASN A 6 -3.74 17.15 -1.33
C ASN A 6 -3.27 15.69 -1.18
N SER A 7 -4.06 14.88 -0.48
CA SER A 7 -3.81 13.44 -0.30
C SER A 7 -3.84 12.68 -1.63
N LEU A 8 -4.85 12.91 -2.47
CA LEU A 8 -4.91 12.32 -3.81
C LEU A 8 -3.72 12.77 -4.68
N GLY A 9 -3.34 14.06 -4.59
CA GLY A 9 -2.16 14.59 -5.27
C GLY A 9 -0.87 13.85 -4.85
N GLY A 10 -0.70 13.61 -3.55
CA GLY A 10 0.44 12.83 -3.01
C GLY A 10 0.46 11.39 -3.51
N GLU A 11 -0.70 10.72 -3.54
CA GLU A 11 -0.84 9.34 -4.02
C GLU A 11 -0.48 9.21 -5.49
N TYR A 12 -1.16 9.99 -6.34
CA TYR A 12 -0.92 9.91 -7.79
C TYR A 12 0.45 10.43 -8.21
N GLY A 13 0.99 11.42 -7.47
CA GLY A 13 2.37 11.89 -7.66
C GLY A 13 3.38 10.76 -7.45
N SER A 14 3.29 10.05 -6.33
CA SER A 14 4.17 8.91 -6.05
C SER A 14 4.00 7.79 -7.07
N LYS A 15 2.76 7.44 -7.42
CA LYS A 15 2.50 6.43 -8.46
C LYS A 15 3.10 6.82 -9.82
N TYR A 16 2.99 8.09 -10.20
CA TYR A 16 3.54 8.59 -11.45
C TYR A 16 5.07 8.49 -11.48
N ASP A 17 5.73 8.99 -10.44
CA ASP A 17 7.19 9.04 -10.37
C ASP A 17 7.79 7.62 -10.48
N TYR A 18 7.28 6.67 -9.72
CA TYR A 18 7.77 5.30 -9.76
C TYR A 18 7.35 4.53 -11.02
N SER A 19 6.17 4.79 -11.57
CA SER A 19 5.76 4.19 -12.84
C SER A 19 6.66 4.66 -13.99
N TYR A 20 7.04 5.94 -13.97
CA TYR A 20 7.97 6.50 -14.94
C TYR A 20 9.38 5.88 -14.80
N GLU A 21 9.87 5.68 -13.57
CA GLU A 21 11.13 4.98 -13.32
C GLU A 21 11.07 3.54 -13.86
N ILE A 22 10.01 2.79 -13.57
CA ILE A 22 9.81 1.40 -14.03
C ILE A 22 9.76 1.33 -15.57
N GLU A 23 9.11 2.31 -16.22
CA GLU A 23 9.06 2.36 -17.69
C GLU A 23 10.47 2.40 -18.30
N THR A 24 11.42 3.07 -17.65
CA THR A 24 12.81 3.14 -18.15
C THR A 24 13.52 1.79 -18.19
N TYR A 25 13.11 0.82 -17.38
CA TYR A 25 13.71 -0.51 -17.32
C TYR A 25 13.46 -1.34 -18.59
N PHE A 26 12.37 -1.05 -19.29
CA PHE A 26 12.05 -1.72 -20.57
C PHE A 26 12.88 -1.18 -21.74
N ASN A 27 13.54 -0.03 -21.54
CA ASN A 27 14.47 0.59 -22.50
C ASN A 27 13.91 0.75 -23.94
N GLU A 28 12.59 0.95 -24.06
CA GLU A 28 11.91 1.03 -25.38
C GLU A 28 12.38 2.21 -26.24
N MET A 29 12.94 3.25 -25.62
CA MET A 29 13.51 4.39 -26.35
C MET A 29 14.83 4.07 -27.06
N ASN A 30 15.49 2.96 -26.70
CA ASN A 30 16.70 2.50 -27.36
C ASN A 30 16.37 1.46 -28.43
N SER A 31 16.43 1.86 -29.70
CA SER A 31 16.08 1.01 -30.84
C SER A 31 16.95 -0.26 -31.01
N ALA A 32 18.08 -0.35 -30.32
CA ALA A 32 19.00 -1.48 -30.46
C ALA A 32 18.85 -2.54 -29.35
N THR A 33 18.53 -2.12 -28.12
CA THR A 33 18.52 -2.96 -26.91
C THR A 33 17.19 -2.94 -26.16
N GLY A 34 16.17 -2.26 -26.66
CA GLY A 34 14.83 -2.24 -26.10
C GLY A 34 14.12 -3.60 -26.24
N TYR A 35 13.15 -3.84 -25.36
CA TYR A 35 12.36 -5.07 -25.31
C TYR A 35 11.83 -5.51 -26.71
N THR A 36 11.18 -4.59 -27.41
CA THR A 36 10.57 -4.85 -28.73
C THR A 36 11.65 -5.22 -29.77
N SER A 37 12.81 -4.57 -29.72
CA SER A 37 13.92 -4.85 -30.66
C SER A 37 14.51 -6.22 -30.41
N LEU A 38 14.79 -6.57 -29.18
CA LEU A 38 15.35 -7.90 -28.83
C LEU A 38 14.35 -9.02 -29.13
N LEU A 39 13.06 -8.81 -28.89
CA LEU A 39 12.02 -9.77 -29.27
C LEU A 39 11.96 -9.96 -30.80
N THR A 40 12.04 -8.87 -31.56
CA THR A 40 12.06 -8.92 -33.03
C THR A 40 13.30 -9.67 -33.55
N ASN A 41 14.46 -9.40 -32.98
CA ASN A 41 15.69 -10.10 -33.34
C ASN A 41 15.57 -11.61 -33.06
N LEU A 42 15.06 -11.99 -31.91
CA LEU A 42 14.82 -13.39 -31.56
C LEU A 42 13.85 -14.06 -32.53
N GLN A 43 12.72 -13.40 -32.87
CA GLN A 43 11.76 -13.93 -33.85
C GLN A 43 12.38 -14.12 -35.24
N ASN A 44 13.19 -13.17 -35.68
CA ASN A 44 13.89 -13.25 -36.97
C ASN A 44 14.91 -14.37 -36.99
N SER A 45 15.71 -14.53 -35.95
CA SER A 45 16.69 -15.62 -35.85
C SER A 45 16.03 -17.00 -35.74
N MET A 46 14.90 -17.12 -35.07
CA MET A 46 14.09 -18.35 -35.06
C MET A 46 13.63 -18.72 -36.48
N LYS A 47 13.13 -17.74 -37.24
CA LYS A 47 12.69 -17.95 -38.61
C LYS A 47 13.88 -18.39 -39.51
N THR A 48 15.01 -17.69 -39.41
CA THR A 48 16.23 -18.04 -40.18
C THR A 48 16.75 -19.43 -39.81
N LEU A 49 16.66 -19.80 -38.52
CA LEU A 49 17.03 -21.16 -38.08
C LEU A 49 16.06 -22.22 -38.64
N ALA A 50 14.75 -21.90 -38.72
CA ALA A 50 13.79 -22.84 -39.33
C ALA A 50 14.01 -23.02 -40.82
N ASP A 51 14.47 -21.99 -41.56
CA ASP A 51 14.75 -22.04 -42.97
C ASP A 51 16.06 -22.81 -43.27
N ASP A 52 17.10 -22.70 -42.42
CA ASP A 52 18.36 -23.45 -42.55
C ASP A 52 18.85 -24.01 -41.20
N PRO A 53 18.26 -25.13 -40.72
CA PRO A 53 18.59 -25.71 -39.43
C PRO A 53 19.96 -26.43 -39.40
N SER A 54 20.56 -26.65 -40.56
CA SER A 54 21.88 -27.34 -40.68
C SER A 54 23.03 -26.37 -40.45
N SER A 55 22.86 -25.10 -40.70
CA SER A 55 23.88 -24.06 -40.59
C SER A 55 24.31 -23.83 -39.15
N ALA A 56 25.59 -23.89 -38.87
CA ALA A 56 26.14 -23.55 -37.56
C ALA A 56 25.97 -22.06 -37.23
N THR A 57 26.00 -21.18 -38.24
CA THR A 57 25.86 -19.74 -38.10
C THR A 57 24.44 -19.39 -37.61
N THR A 58 23.41 -19.97 -38.22
CA THR A 58 22.02 -19.70 -37.83
C THR A 58 21.71 -20.17 -36.40
N ARG A 59 22.27 -21.30 -35.99
CA ARG A 59 22.16 -21.82 -34.61
C ARG A 59 22.83 -20.89 -33.60
N VAL A 60 24.06 -20.44 -33.91
CA VAL A 60 24.78 -19.50 -33.01
C VAL A 60 24.04 -18.17 -32.90
N GLN A 61 23.53 -17.64 -34.02
CA GLN A 61 22.77 -16.41 -34.01
C GLN A 61 21.51 -16.53 -33.12
N TYR A 62 20.75 -17.60 -33.28
CA TYR A 62 19.57 -17.85 -32.47
C TYR A 62 19.89 -17.93 -30.95
N VAL A 63 20.96 -18.65 -30.60
CA VAL A 63 21.39 -18.78 -29.21
C VAL A 63 21.81 -17.44 -28.64
N ASN A 64 22.54 -16.61 -29.40
CA ASN A 64 22.95 -15.28 -28.95
C ASN A 64 21.74 -14.35 -28.75
N ASP A 65 20.79 -14.34 -29.69
CA ASP A 65 19.59 -13.50 -29.59
C ASP A 65 18.68 -13.94 -28.42
N PHE A 66 18.56 -15.26 -28.22
CA PHE A 66 17.87 -15.82 -27.07
C PHE A 66 18.55 -15.45 -25.75
N GLN A 67 19.86 -15.52 -25.71
CA GLN A 67 20.63 -15.13 -24.52
C GLN A 67 20.45 -13.64 -24.21
N SER A 68 20.58 -12.76 -25.20
CA SER A 68 20.39 -11.32 -25.03
C SER A 68 18.97 -10.97 -24.53
N TYR A 69 17.96 -11.68 -25.06
CA TYR A 69 16.58 -11.52 -24.63
C TYR A 69 16.39 -11.96 -23.17
N THR A 70 16.99 -13.08 -22.77
CA THR A 70 16.94 -13.60 -21.40
C THR A 70 17.67 -12.69 -20.42
N GLU A 71 18.82 -12.14 -20.82
CA GLU A 71 19.61 -11.19 -20.01
C GLU A 71 18.79 -9.93 -19.71
N LEU A 72 18.05 -9.39 -20.70
CA LEU A 72 17.15 -8.26 -20.47
C LEU A 72 16.09 -8.56 -19.39
N PHE A 73 15.49 -9.74 -19.40
CA PHE A 73 14.50 -10.12 -18.36
C PHE A 73 15.12 -10.22 -16.98
N HIS A 74 16.34 -10.75 -16.87
CA HIS A 74 17.05 -10.78 -15.60
C HIS A 74 17.38 -9.37 -15.09
N GLU A 75 17.77 -8.47 -15.98
CA GLU A 75 18.03 -7.08 -15.63
C GLU A 75 16.77 -6.37 -15.16
N ILE A 76 15.65 -6.50 -15.89
CA ILE A 76 14.36 -5.93 -15.50
C ILE A 76 13.92 -6.48 -14.14
N ALA A 77 14.01 -7.80 -13.93
CA ALA A 77 13.62 -8.42 -12.66
C ALA A 77 14.45 -7.90 -11.49
N ASN A 78 15.77 -7.77 -11.66
CA ASN A 78 16.66 -7.23 -10.64
C ASN A 78 16.34 -5.74 -10.35
N ASN A 79 16.07 -4.94 -11.38
CA ASN A 79 15.71 -3.54 -11.22
C ASN A 79 14.37 -3.39 -10.49
N LEU A 80 13.35 -4.19 -10.81
CA LEU A 80 12.07 -4.20 -10.11
C LEU A 80 12.22 -4.58 -8.63
N GLN A 81 13.06 -5.59 -8.32
CA GLN A 81 13.33 -5.96 -6.92
C GLN A 81 14.06 -4.84 -6.17
N ASN A 82 15.00 -4.14 -6.82
CA ASN A 82 15.67 -2.99 -6.23
C ASN A 82 14.70 -1.83 -5.98
N THR A 83 13.78 -1.55 -6.91
CA THR A 83 12.73 -0.55 -6.72
C THR A 83 11.81 -0.95 -5.58
N GLN A 84 11.39 -2.22 -5.49
CA GLN A 84 10.59 -2.72 -4.39
C GLN A 84 11.27 -2.51 -3.03
N LYS A 85 12.58 -2.76 -2.98
CA LYS A 85 13.39 -2.49 -1.78
C LYS A 85 13.45 -1.00 -1.44
N SER A 86 13.70 -0.15 -2.42
CA SER A 86 13.76 1.31 -2.22
C SER A 86 12.43 1.86 -1.71
N LEU A 87 11.31 1.39 -2.26
CA LEU A 87 9.95 1.73 -1.81
C LEU A 87 9.69 1.25 -0.38
N ASN A 88 10.19 0.07 -0.03
CA ASN A 88 10.08 -0.47 1.33
C ASN A 88 10.87 0.38 2.34
N ASP A 89 12.05 0.84 1.98
CA ASP A 89 12.87 1.72 2.81
C ASP A 89 12.22 3.13 2.89
N GLU A 90 11.66 3.65 1.79
CA GLU A 90 10.94 4.93 1.79
C GLU A 90 9.69 4.89 2.67
N LEU A 91 8.99 3.76 2.75
CA LEU A 91 7.84 3.60 3.65
C LEU A 91 8.22 3.95 5.09
N VAL A 92 9.37 3.50 5.57
CA VAL A 92 9.87 3.80 6.92
C VAL A 92 10.10 5.29 7.09
N VAL A 93 10.70 5.95 6.09
CA VAL A 93 10.93 7.40 6.12
C VAL A 93 9.62 8.17 6.23
N ARG A 94 8.58 7.78 5.48
CA ARG A 94 7.27 8.43 5.55
C ARG A 94 6.56 8.18 6.89
N VAL A 95 6.71 6.99 7.46
CA VAL A 95 6.22 6.68 8.81
C VAL A 95 6.90 7.57 9.85
N ASP A 96 8.21 7.76 9.78
CA ASP A 96 8.94 8.63 10.69
C ASP A 96 8.52 10.10 10.55
N GLU A 97 8.25 10.55 9.33
CA GLU A 97 7.73 11.89 9.05
C GLU A 97 6.33 12.09 9.67
N ILE A 98 5.41 11.13 9.50
CA ILE A 98 4.10 11.13 10.14
C ILE A 98 4.23 11.17 11.66
N ASN A 99 5.12 10.37 12.24
CA ASN A 99 5.37 10.33 13.66
C ASN A 99 5.94 11.64 14.22
N SER A 100 6.79 12.31 13.45
CA SER A 100 7.33 13.63 13.81
C SER A 100 6.20 14.67 13.84
N ILE A 101 5.40 14.72 12.78
CA ILE A 101 4.24 15.62 12.69
C ILE A 101 3.25 15.35 13.83
N SER A 102 2.99 14.08 14.17
CA SER A 102 2.13 13.70 15.29
C SER A 102 2.59 14.32 16.62
N LYS A 103 3.89 14.24 16.93
CA LYS A 103 4.47 14.83 18.15
C LYS A 103 4.38 16.36 18.16
N GLU A 104 4.66 16.99 17.02
CA GLU A 104 4.58 18.44 16.89
C GLU A 104 3.14 18.92 17.06
N LEU A 105 2.16 18.25 16.46
CA LEU A 105 0.73 18.55 16.60
C LEU A 105 0.26 18.42 18.05
N PHE A 106 0.68 17.37 18.74
CA PHE A 106 0.37 17.19 20.16
C PHE A 106 0.92 18.33 21.01
N THR A 107 2.17 18.73 20.76
CA THR A 107 2.80 19.86 21.47
C THR A 107 2.11 21.18 21.19
N LEU A 108 1.72 21.43 19.92
CA LEU A 108 1.01 22.66 19.54
C LEU A 108 -0.38 22.72 20.17
N ASN A 109 -1.11 21.60 20.23
CA ASN A 109 -2.42 21.54 20.89
C ASN A 109 -2.32 21.94 22.37
N ASP A 110 -1.33 21.44 23.09
CA ASP A 110 -1.08 21.81 24.48
C ASP A 110 -0.75 23.30 24.62
N GLN A 111 0.14 23.84 23.76
CA GLN A 111 0.52 25.25 23.78
C GLN A 111 -0.67 26.19 23.47
N ILE A 112 -1.50 25.84 22.47
CA ILE A 112 -2.70 26.59 22.10
C ILE A 112 -3.64 26.62 23.30
N ASN A 113 -3.98 25.49 23.88
CA ASN A 113 -4.89 25.38 25.03
C ASN A 113 -4.35 26.17 26.23
N ASN A 114 -3.05 26.12 26.51
CA ASN A 114 -2.44 26.86 27.61
C ASN A 114 -2.56 28.40 27.44
N ILE A 115 -2.56 28.92 26.21
CA ILE A 115 -2.74 30.35 25.92
C ILE A 115 -4.23 30.71 26.00
N GLU A 116 -5.10 29.93 25.39
CA GLU A 116 -6.55 30.22 25.25
C GLU A 116 -7.30 30.09 26.57
N LEU A 117 -6.94 29.15 27.44
CA LEU A 117 -7.41 29.05 28.83
C LEU A 117 -7.12 30.33 29.66
N ARG A 118 -6.16 31.15 29.26
CA ARG A 118 -5.81 32.43 29.91
C ARG A 118 -6.39 33.62 29.18
N ASN A 119 -7.41 33.44 28.35
CA ASN A 119 -8.02 34.44 27.48
C ASN A 119 -7.02 35.09 26.50
N GLY A 120 -5.93 34.38 26.16
CA GLY A 120 -5.03 34.77 25.08
C GLY A 120 -5.54 34.34 23.73
N ASN A 121 -4.84 34.76 22.66
CA ASN A 121 -5.15 34.37 21.29
C ASN A 121 -3.92 33.70 20.68
N ALA A 122 -4.03 32.41 20.29
CA ALA A 122 -2.93 31.59 19.80
C ALA A 122 -2.89 31.49 18.27
N ASN A 123 -3.22 32.57 17.53
CA ASN A 123 -3.33 32.54 16.06
C ASN A 123 -2.11 31.97 15.37
N ASP A 124 -0.92 32.42 15.74
CA ASP A 124 0.35 31.97 15.08
C ASP A 124 0.57 30.45 15.27
N LEU A 125 0.19 29.90 16.43
CA LEU A 125 0.31 28.47 16.70
C LEU A 125 -0.78 27.67 15.94
N ARG A 126 -1.98 28.24 15.80
CA ARG A 126 -3.05 27.65 14.99
C ARG A 126 -2.65 27.63 13.50
N ASP A 127 -1.98 28.65 13.01
CA ASP A 127 -1.46 28.67 11.64
C ASP A 127 -0.35 27.63 11.45
N GLN A 128 0.57 27.48 12.41
CA GLN A 128 1.58 26.43 12.41
C GLN A 128 0.93 25.03 12.43
N ARG A 129 -0.10 24.82 13.27
CA ARG A 129 -0.85 23.56 13.31
C ARG A 129 -1.49 23.24 11.96
N THR A 130 -2.10 24.23 11.31
CA THR A 130 -2.72 24.08 10.01
C THR A 130 -1.67 23.67 8.97
N LEU A 131 -0.49 24.27 8.98
CA LEU A 131 0.61 23.92 8.07
C LEU A 131 1.10 22.48 8.26
N LEU A 132 1.14 22.00 9.51
CA LEU A 132 1.46 20.58 9.79
C LEU A 132 0.37 19.61 9.29
N ILE A 133 -0.91 20.00 9.43
CA ILE A 133 -2.01 19.20 8.88
C ILE A 133 -1.95 19.17 7.35
N ASP A 134 -1.59 20.27 6.69
CA ASP A 134 -1.40 20.30 5.23
C ASP A 134 -0.32 19.32 4.80
N LYS A 135 0.83 19.29 5.47
CA LYS A 135 1.92 18.33 5.21
C LYS A 135 1.47 16.89 5.50
N LEU A 136 0.79 16.66 6.62
CA LEU A 136 0.28 15.32 6.98
C LEU A 136 -0.71 14.82 5.92
N SER A 137 -1.57 15.69 5.42
CA SER A 137 -2.58 15.35 4.42
C SER A 137 -1.99 14.94 3.07
N GLU A 138 -0.77 15.38 2.73
CA GLU A 138 -0.05 14.90 1.55
C GLU A 138 0.52 13.48 1.74
N LEU A 139 0.91 13.15 2.98
CA LEU A 139 1.47 11.84 3.32
C LEU A 139 0.40 10.77 3.46
N VAL A 140 -0.73 11.10 4.08
CA VAL A 140 -1.83 10.18 4.37
C VAL A 140 -3.16 10.94 4.46
N ASN A 141 -4.27 10.30 4.09
CA ASN A 141 -5.58 10.92 4.22
C ASN A 141 -5.86 11.32 5.68
N THR A 142 -6.15 12.61 5.85
CA THR A 142 -6.23 13.25 7.16
C THR A 142 -7.58 13.95 7.33
N SER A 143 -8.16 13.82 8.51
CA SER A 143 -9.31 14.59 8.94
C SER A 143 -9.10 15.15 10.34
N THR A 144 -9.74 16.28 10.62
CA THR A 144 -9.64 16.95 11.92
C THR A 144 -11.00 17.28 12.45
N GLU A 145 -11.10 17.30 13.77
CA GLU A 145 -12.29 17.69 14.51
C GLU A 145 -11.86 18.56 15.69
N GLU A 146 -12.54 19.69 15.90
CA GLU A 146 -12.28 20.60 17.03
C GLU A 146 -13.53 20.70 17.88
N ILE A 147 -13.43 20.33 19.15
CA ILE A 147 -14.54 20.27 20.10
C ILE A 147 -14.23 21.21 21.26
N PRO A 148 -15.08 22.22 21.55
CA PRO A 148 -14.90 23.07 22.71
C PRO A 148 -14.96 22.29 24.02
N ILE A 149 -14.05 22.58 24.95
CA ILE A 149 -14.07 22.04 26.30
C ILE A 149 -14.86 23.01 27.19
N LEU A 150 -15.94 22.51 27.77
CA LEU A 150 -16.80 23.32 28.68
C LEU A 150 -16.24 23.26 30.10
N ALA A 151 -16.30 24.38 30.81
CA ALA A 151 -16.06 24.45 32.24
C ALA A 151 -17.20 23.78 33.05
N GLU A 152 -17.00 23.53 34.34
CA GLU A 152 -17.99 22.87 35.21
C GLU A 152 -19.35 23.62 35.27
N ASP A 153 -19.37 24.91 35.04
CA ASP A 153 -20.57 25.75 34.99
C ASP A 153 -21.26 25.76 33.61
N GLY A 154 -20.72 24.99 32.64
CA GLY A 154 -21.26 24.86 31.29
C GLY A 154 -20.86 25.96 30.30
N HIS A 155 -20.03 26.92 30.72
CA HIS A 155 -19.48 27.94 29.83
C HIS A 155 -18.28 27.39 29.04
N ASP A 156 -17.98 28.00 27.88
CA ASP A 156 -16.78 27.72 27.11
C ASP A 156 -15.53 28.06 27.92
N SER A 157 -14.66 27.09 28.16
CA SER A 157 -13.41 27.29 28.90
C SER A 157 -12.34 28.03 28.09
N GLY A 158 -12.56 28.23 26.80
CA GLY A 158 -11.58 28.72 25.84
C GLY A 158 -10.62 27.66 25.33
N ALA A 159 -10.58 26.49 25.95
CA ALA A 159 -9.78 25.36 25.44
C ALA A 159 -10.59 24.49 24.48
N THR A 160 -9.88 23.85 23.54
CA THR A 160 -10.50 22.94 22.58
C THR A 160 -9.78 21.61 22.56
N ARG A 161 -10.55 20.52 22.40
CA ARG A 161 -10.04 19.22 22.06
C ARG A 161 -9.89 19.13 20.55
N TYR A 162 -8.64 19.09 20.08
CA TYR A 162 -8.35 19.02 18.66
C TYR A 162 -7.90 17.61 18.27
N ILE A 163 -8.78 16.89 17.57
CA ILE A 163 -8.57 15.51 17.19
C ILE A 163 -8.09 15.46 15.74
N VAL A 164 -6.97 14.77 15.50
CA VAL A 164 -6.45 14.48 14.17
C VAL A 164 -6.54 12.99 13.91
N ARG A 165 -7.12 12.64 12.78
CA ARG A 165 -7.29 11.25 12.34
C ARG A 165 -6.56 11.01 11.03
N ILE A 166 -5.95 9.84 10.90
CA ILE A 166 -5.40 9.33 9.64
C ILE A 166 -6.11 8.02 9.31
N ASN A 167 -6.51 7.83 8.07
CA ASN A 167 -7.29 6.66 7.62
C ASN A 167 -8.48 6.32 8.54
N GLY A 168 -9.13 7.36 9.10
CA GLY A 168 -10.24 7.22 10.03
C GLY A 168 -9.87 6.96 11.49
N GLU A 169 -8.63 6.59 11.80
CA GLU A 169 -8.15 6.31 13.15
C GLU A 169 -7.50 7.54 13.80
N VAL A 170 -7.64 7.67 15.12
CA VAL A 170 -7.06 8.79 15.86
C VAL A 170 -5.54 8.68 15.89
N LEU A 171 -4.87 9.73 15.42
CA LEU A 171 -3.42 9.91 15.50
C LEU A 171 -3.05 10.76 16.72
N VAL A 172 -3.71 11.91 16.86
CA VAL A 172 -3.46 12.87 17.95
C VAL A 172 -4.79 13.37 18.50
N ASP A 173 -4.86 13.47 19.81
CA ASP A 173 -5.86 14.26 20.54
C ASP A 173 -5.18 14.94 21.75
N ASP A 174 -5.96 15.55 22.66
CA ASP A 174 -5.44 16.24 23.85
C ASP A 174 -4.86 15.29 24.92
N LEU A 175 -5.14 13.99 24.85
CA LEU A 175 -4.72 12.99 25.83
C LEU A 175 -3.65 12.04 25.31
N GLN A 176 -3.56 11.88 23.99
CA GLN A 176 -2.70 10.87 23.38
C GLN A 176 -2.06 11.34 22.07
N CYS A 177 -0.83 10.91 21.88
CA CYS A 177 -0.08 11.01 20.65
C CYS A 177 0.32 9.60 20.23
N ARG A 178 -0.36 9.04 19.23
CA ARG A 178 -0.06 7.72 18.70
C ARG A 178 1.03 7.80 17.64
N GLN A 179 1.73 6.73 17.46
CA GLN A 179 2.79 6.59 16.47
C GLN A 179 2.62 5.31 15.69
N LEU A 180 3.00 5.35 14.42
CA LEU A 180 3.10 4.17 13.56
C LEU A 180 4.48 3.54 13.69
N MET A 181 4.59 2.26 13.41
CA MET A 181 5.84 1.56 13.21
C MET A 181 5.75 0.61 12.03
N ALA A 182 6.88 0.45 11.35
CA ALA A 182 7.04 -0.54 10.30
C ALA A 182 7.40 -1.90 10.92
N VAL A 183 6.68 -2.94 10.55
CA VAL A 183 6.85 -4.32 11.04
C VAL A 183 7.15 -5.21 9.85
N PRO A 184 8.28 -5.93 9.81
CA PRO A 184 8.56 -6.85 8.71
C PRO A 184 7.48 -7.94 8.63
N ARG A 185 7.02 -8.25 7.42
CA ARG A 185 6.17 -9.41 7.17
C ARG A 185 6.95 -10.70 7.43
N ASP A 186 6.32 -11.64 8.11
CA ASP A 186 6.91 -12.97 8.32
C ASP A 186 6.91 -13.79 7.03
N GLU A 187 5.89 -13.60 6.18
CA GLU A 187 5.69 -14.34 4.94
C GLU A 187 5.58 -13.40 3.74
N LYS A 188 6.02 -13.89 2.58
CA LYS A 188 5.84 -13.21 1.30
C LYS A 188 4.42 -13.39 0.80
N VAL A 189 3.83 -12.34 0.24
CA VAL A 189 2.54 -12.45 -0.46
C VAL A 189 2.73 -13.08 -1.84
N ASN A 190 3.78 -12.65 -2.58
CA ASN A 190 4.21 -13.30 -3.82
C ASN A 190 5.59 -13.93 -3.67
N GLU A 191 5.85 -15.04 -4.36
CA GLU A 191 7.17 -15.68 -4.38
C GLU A 191 8.29 -14.77 -4.89
N THR A 192 7.95 -13.84 -5.78
CA THR A 192 8.90 -12.89 -6.39
C THR A 192 9.21 -11.69 -5.51
N ASP A 193 8.42 -11.46 -4.45
CA ASP A 193 8.67 -10.38 -3.50
C ASP A 193 10.01 -10.54 -2.80
N ILE A 194 10.64 -9.42 -2.44
CA ILE A 194 11.78 -9.46 -1.53
C ILE A 194 11.34 -9.87 -0.12
N ASN A 195 12.25 -10.41 0.67
CA ASN A 195 11.97 -10.73 2.07
C ASN A 195 11.86 -9.46 2.91
N GLY A 196 10.99 -9.49 3.93
CA GLY A 196 10.90 -8.44 4.94
C GLY A 196 10.26 -7.15 4.46
N LEU A 197 9.30 -7.23 3.53
CA LEU A 197 8.43 -6.10 3.23
C LEU A 197 7.68 -5.67 4.48
N TYR A 198 7.60 -4.37 4.73
CA TYR A 198 6.97 -3.84 5.93
C TYR A 198 5.45 -3.75 5.79
N GLU A 199 4.79 -4.12 6.87
CA GLU A 199 3.44 -3.70 7.22
C GLU A 199 3.51 -2.57 8.25
N LEU A 200 2.38 -1.95 8.51
CA LEU A 200 2.31 -0.89 9.50
C LEU A 200 1.46 -1.32 10.68
N ALA A 201 1.92 -0.98 11.87
CA ALA A 201 1.18 -1.17 13.10
C ALA A 201 1.22 0.10 13.96
N TRP A 202 0.27 0.25 14.84
CA TRP A 202 0.35 1.25 15.89
C TRP A 202 1.38 0.82 16.93
N ARG A 203 2.20 1.77 17.35
CA ARG A 203 3.23 1.53 18.36
C ARG A 203 2.62 1.56 19.76
N ASN A 204 2.81 0.50 20.53
CA ASN A 204 2.47 0.46 21.95
C ASN A 204 3.39 1.35 22.78
N THR A 205 2.98 1.66 24.00
CA THR A 205 3.77 2.48 24.96
C THR A 205 5.08 1.81 25.40
N ASP A 206 5.16 0.48 25.31
CA ASP A 206 6.36 -0.30 25.57
C ASP A 206 7.29 -0.42 24.36
N GLY A 207 6.89 0.17 23.22
CA GLY A 207 7.65 0.18 21.96
C GLY A 207 7.42 -1.03 21.08
N THR A 208 6.57 -1.96 21.46
CA THR A 208 6.17 -3.12 20.64
C THR A 208 5.12 -2.76 19.60
N ALA A 209 4.93 -3.65 18.61
CA ALA A 209 3.81 -3.53 17.68
C ALA A 209 2.49 -3.83 18.38
N GLY A 210 1.53 -2.93 18.19
CA GLY A 210 0.15 -3.07 18.65
C GLY A 210 -0.78 -3.46 17.50
N ASP A 211 -1.97 -2.83 17.47
CA ASP A 211 -2.97 -3.08 16.44
C ASP A 211 -2.43 -2.74 15.04
N GLU A 212 -2.82 -3.53 14.05
CA GLU A 212 -2.47 -3.31 12.65
C GLU A 212 -3.04 -1.98 12.15
N PHE A 213 -2.20 -1.19 11.47
CA PHE A 213 -2.66 -0.08 10.64
C PHE A 213 -2.89 -0.59 9.23
N ASN A 214 -4.15 -0.66 8.82
CA ASN A 214 -4.52 -1.28 7.57
C ASN A 214 -4.05 -0.50 6.34
N ILE A 215 -2.93 -0.95 5.78
CA ILE A 215 -2.34 -0.39 4.55
C ILE A 215 -3.11 -0.74 3.28
N ASN A 216 -3.99 -1.75 3.33
CA ASN A 216 -4.83 -2.19 2.21
C ASN A 216 -6.24 -1.58 2.27
N SER A 217 -6.45 -0.55 3.11
CA SER A 217 -7.72 0.15 3.18
C SER A 217 -8.05 0.86 1.87
N PRO A 218 -9.24 0.66 1.29
CA PRO A 218 -9.65 1.38 0.08
C PRO A 218 -9.79 2.90 0.30
N THR A 219 -9.84 3.33 1.56
CA THR A 219 -9.89 4.74 1.93
C THR A 219 -8.50 5.35 2.14
N LEU A 220 -7.44 4.54 2.19
CA LEU A 220 -6.08 5.04 2.34
C LEU A 220 -5.65 5.77 1.07
N THR A 221 -5.24 7.00 1.22
CA THR A 221 -4.69 7.86 0.16
C THR A 221 -3.44 8.58 0.67
N GLY A 222 -2.79 9.36 -0.16
CA GLY A 222 -1.55 10.04 0.18
C GLY A 222 -0.31 9.33 -0.39
N LYS A 223 0.85 9.93 -0.18
CA LYS A 223 2.14 9.35 -0.62
C LYS A 223 2.32 7.93 -0.10
N LEU A 224 1.87 7.68 1.13
CA LEU A 224 1.94 6.36 1.75
C LEU A 224 1.20 5.31 0.90
N ALA A 225 -0.04 5.60 0.50
CA ALA A 225 -0.83 4.72 -0.36
C ALA A 225 -0.18 4.53 -1.74
N GLY A 226 0.37 5.61 -2.33
CA GLY A 226 1.07 5.55 -3.61
C GLY A 226 2.29 4.62 -3.58
N ILE A 227 3.13 4.76 -2.54
CA ILE A 227 4.30 3.91 -2.31
C ILE A 227 3.89 2.44 -2.16
N ILE A 228 2.90 2.15 -1.30
CA ILE A 228 2.41 0.80 -1.05
C ILE A 228 1.83 0.19 -2.32
N ALA A 229 1.03 0.94 -3.09
CA ALA A 229 0.42 0.47 -4.32
C ALA A 229 1.46 0.04 -5.38
N VAL A 230 2.56 0.78 -5.51
CA VAL A 230 3.64 0.42 -6.46
C VAL A 230 4.50 -0.72 -5.90
N ARG A 231 4.84 -0.68 -4.60
CA ARG A 231 5.65 -1.70 -3.93
C ARG A 231 5.00 -3.09 -3.98
N ASP A 232 3.71 -3.15 -3.65
CA ASP A 232 2.98 -4.40 -3.53
C ASP A 232 2.29 -4.81 -4.85
N GLY A 233 2.21 -3.92 -5.84
CA GLY A 233 1.61 -4.21 -7.14
C GLY A 233 0.19 -4.78 -7.02
N ASN A 234 -0.04 -5.95 -7.58
CA ASN A 234 -1.34 -6.63 -7.53
C ASN A 234 -1.79 -7.00 -6.10
N ASN A 235 -0.87 -7.06 -5.15
CA ASN A 235 -1.20 -7.38 -3.75
C ASN A 235 -2.04 -6.29 -3.09
N ASN A 236 -1.95 -5.05 -3.59
CA ASN A 236 -2.77 -3.95 -3.08
C ASN A 236 -4.27 -4.11 -3.40
N HIS A 237 -4.59 -4.97 -4.34
CA HIS A 237 -5.96 -5.38 -4.67
C HIS A 237 -6.25 -6.81 -4.20
N GLY A 238 -5.32 -7.42 -3.47
CA GLY A 238 -5.45 -8.75 -2.91
C GLY A 238 -6.50 -8.77 -1.79
N PHE A 239 -7.19 -9.89 -1.70
CA PHE A 239 -8.09 -10.18 -0.61
C PHE A 239 -7.27 -10.63 0.61
N VAL A 240 -7.39 -9.90 1.71
CA VAL A 240 -6.85 -10.31 3.02
C VAL A 240 -8.01 -10.65 3.92
N GLY A 241 -8.04 -11.88 4.39
CA GLY A 241 -9.11 -12.36 5.25
C GLY A 241 -8.62 -13.45 6.19
N LYS A 242 -9.44 -13.75 7.20
CA LYS A 242 -9.18 -14.82 8.15
C LYS A 242 -9.92 -16.08 7.73
N THR A 243 -9.22 -17.20 7.64
CA THR A 243 -9.83 -18.51 7.38
C THR A 243 -10.75 -18.90 8.55
N THR A 244 -12.03 -19.09 8.28
CA THR A 244 -13.03 -19.44 9.30
C THR A 244 -13.51 -20.88 9.19
N GLY A 245 -13.27 -21.54 8.07
CA GLY A 245 -13.63 -22.92 7.85
C GLY A 245 -12.97 -23.52 6.62
N ALA A 246 -12.81 -24.82 6.61
CA ALA A 246 -12.41 -25.61 5.46
C ALA A 246 -13.11 -26.96 5.52
N GLY A 247 -13.42 -27.53 4.37
CA GLY A 247 -14.11 -28.81 4.30
C GLY A 247 -14.13 -29.40 2.91
N ILE A 248 -14.81 -30.53 2.78
CA ILE A 248 -15.12 -31.17 1.51
C ILE A 248 -16.67 -31.25 1.43
N ASP A 249 -17.23 -30.71 0.38
CA ASP A 249 -18.66 -30.73 0.16
C ASP A 249 -19.20 -32.14 -0.21
N ALA A 250 -20.50 -32.25 -0.37
CA ALA A 250 -21.17 -33.55 -0.72
C ALA A 250 -20.78 -34.09 -2.10
N THR A 251 -20.15 -33.26 -2.95
CA THR A 251 -19.68 -33.64 -4.29
C THR A 251 -18.19 -34.05 -4.29
N GLY A 252 -17.51 -33.93 -3.15
CA GLY A 252 -16.09 -34.22 -3.00
C GLY A 252 -15.18 -33.03 -3.33
N THR A 253 -15.75 -31.85 -3.53
CA THR A 253 -14.97 -30.59 -3.80
C THR A 253 -14.53 -29.98 -2.48
N GLY A 254 -13.23 -29.67 -2.39
CA GLY A 254 -12.68 -28.96 -1.24
C GLY A 254 -13.05 -27.47 -1.29
N TYR A 255 -13.41 -26.90 -0.15
CA TYR A 255 -13.67 -25.47 -0.03
C TYR A 255 -12.95 -24.89 1.19
N VAL A 256 -12.65 -23.60 1.11
CA VAL A 256 -12.13 -22.80 2.23
C VAL A 256 -13.00 -21.57 2.37
N THR A 257 -13.52 -21.33 3.56
CA THR A 257 -14.30 -20.12 3.86
C THR A 257 -13.37 -19.10 4.51
N MET A 258 -13.36 -17.90 3.94
CA MET A 258 -12.60 -16.77 4.46
C MET A 258 -13.55 -15.64 4.85
N THR A 259 -13.35 -15.03 6.00
CA THR A 259 -14.04 -13.80 6.40
C THR A 259 -13.09 -12.63 6.30
N THR A 260 -13.62 -11.49 5.93
CA THR A 260 -12.89 -10.21 5.85
C THR A 260 -13.52 -9.25 6.83
N ASP A 261 -12.70 -8.41 7.46
CA ASP A 261 -13.16 -7.36 8.37
C ASP A 261 -13.72 -6.14 7.61
N LYS A 262 -13.73 -6.18 6.27
CA LYS A 262 -14.14 -5.07 5.41
C LYS A 262 -15.09 -5.54 4.33
N ALA A 263 -16.10 -4.71 4.06
CA ALA A 263 -16.93 -4.85 2.88
C ALA A 263 -16.09 -4.57 1.62
N PHE A 264 -16.03 -5.56 0.72
CA PHE A 264 -15.46 -5.41 -0.61
C PHE A 264 -16.57 -5.50 -1.64
N TYR A 265 -16.52 -4.62 -2.64
CA TYR A 265 -17.35 -4.80 -3.82
C TYR A 265 -16.64 -5.77 -4.77
N LEU A 266 -17.37 -6.73 -5.33
CA LEU A 266 -16.82 -7.73 -6.29
C LEU A 266 -16.10 -7.06 -7.49
N ASN A 267 -16.51 -5.85 -7.87
CA ASN A 267 -15.90 -5.09 -8.95
C ASN A 267 -14.53 -4.49 -8.57
N ASP A 268 -14.22 -4.39 -7.27
CA ASP A 268 -12.96 -3.86 -6.76
C ASP A 268 -11.93 -4.98 -6.52
N LEU A 269 -12.40 -6.25 -6.54
CA LEU A 269 -11.55 -7.42 -6.40
C LEU A 269 -11.11 -7.89 -7.79
N ASN A 270 -9.86 -7.68 -8.11
CA ASN A 270 -9.25 -8.24 -9.32
C ASN A 270 -8.85 -9.72 -9.08
N VAL A 271 -9.77 -10.50 -8.49
CA VAL A 271 -9.57 -11.93 -8.25
C VAL A 271 -9.91 -12.68 -9.53
N ALA A 272 -8.96 -13.44 -10.04
CA ALA A 272 -9.21 -14.33 -11.18
C ALA A 272 -10.31 -15.36 -10.84
N ALA A 273 -11.12 -15.74 -11.81
CA ALA A 273 -12.17 -16.73 -11.61
C ALA A 273 -11.65 -18.09 -11.11
N SER A 274 -10.39 -18.40 -11.38
CA SER A 274 -9.64 -19.54 -10.84
C SER A 274 -8.20 -19.12 -10.62
N GLY A 275 -7.51 -19.75 -9.68
CA GLY A 275 -6.13 -19.36 -9.39
C GLY A 275 -5.52 -20.17 -8.26
N LYS A 276 -4.58 -19.52 -7.58
CA LYS A 276 -3.85 -20.09 -6.46
C LYS A 276 -3.99 -19.17 -5.25
N ILE A 277 -4.27 -19.74 -4.11
CA ILE A 277 -4.27 -19.07 -2.82
C ILE A 277 -3.24 -19.74 -1.90
N ARG A 278 -2.45 -18.95 -1.19
CA ARG A 278 -1.52 -19.45 -0.18
C ARG A 278 -2.13 -19.29 1.21
N ILE A 279 -2.17 -20.38 1.95
CA ILE A 279 -2.58 -20.40 3.35
C ILE A 279 -1.41 -20.97 4.15
N HIS A 280 -0.80 -20.18 5.00
CA HIS A 280 0.49 -20.45 5.62
C HIS A 280 1.54 -20.79 4.53
N ASP A 281 2.25 -21.91 4.62
CA ASP A 281 3.29 -22.32 3.66
C ASP A 281 2.76 -23.23 2.54
N THR A 282 1.43 -23.41 2.43
CA THR A 282 0.84 -24.36 1.48
C THR A 282 0.03 -23.63 0.43
N ASP A 283 0.34 -23.91 -0.85
CA ASP A 283 -0.41 -23.41 -1.99
C ASP A 283 -1.63 -24.30 -2.25
N TYR A 284 -2.79 -23.67 -2.37
CA TYR A 284 -4.06 -24.28 -2.75
C TYR A 284 -4.50 -23.68 -4.07
N TYR A 285 -5.01 -24.54 -4.97
CA TYR A 285 -5.60 -24.10 -6.22
C TYR A 285 -7.13 -24.06 -6.06
N TYR A 286 -7.75 -23.00 -6.55
CA TYR A 286 -9.19 -22.85 -6.57
C TYR A 286 -9.68 -22.73 -8.01
N ASP A 287 -10.84 -23.33 -8.29
CA ASP A 287 -11.47 -23.31 -9.61
C ASP A 287 -12.58 -22.26 -9.70
N SER A 288 -13.11 -21.85 -8.57
CA SER A 288 -14.16 -20.83 -8.45
C SER A 288 -14.17 -20.24 -7.04
N PHE A 289 -14.81 -19.10 -6.90
CA PHE A 289 -15.11 -18.52 -5.59
C PHE A 289 -16.54 -17.95 -5.60
N GLU A 290 -17.17 -17.92 -4.44
CA GLU A 290 -18.50 -17.34 -4.23
C GLU A 290 -18.46 -16.35 -3.08
N ALA A 291 -19.01 -15.14 -3.30
CA ALA A 291 -19.10 -14.11 -2.27
C ALA A 291 -20.24 -14.46 -1.29
N GLN A 292 -19.94 -14.34 0.00
CA GLN A 292 -20.93 -14.45 1.06
C GLN A 292 -21.42 -13.05 1.45
N TYR A 293 -22.71 -12.86 1.58
CA TYR A 293 -23.33 -11.59 1.89
C TYR A 293 -23.99 -11.61 3.27
N ASP A 294 -23.90 -10.49 3.98
CA ASP A 294 -24.79 -10.22 5.10
C ASP A 294 -26.22 -10.00 4.56
N ASN A 295 -27.17 -10.80 5.04
CA ASN A 295 -28.55 -10.75 4.56
C ASN A 295 -29.30 -9.46 4.98
N ALA A 296 -28.80 -8.73 5.96
CA ALA A 296 -29.44 -7.51 6.46
C ALA A 296 -28.89 -6.25 5.77
N THR A 297 -27.58 -6.22 5.47
CA THR A 297 -26.89 -5.04 4.91
C THR A 297 -26.59 -5.18 3.43
N GLY A 298 -26.54 -6.41 2.89
CA GLY A 298 -26.11 -6.72 1.53
C GLY A 298 -24.58 -6.58 1.32
N GLU A 299 -23.83 -6.43 2.39
CA GLU A 299 -22.38 -6.32 2.35
C GLU A 299 -21.71 -7.69 2.21
N ILE A 300 -20.56 -7.74 1.54
CA ILE A 300 -19.76 -8.96 1.43
C ILE A 300 -19.05 -9.20 2.75
N THR A 301 -19.31 -10.35 3.37
CA THR A 301 -18.74 -10.76 4.66
C THR A 301 -17.62 -11.80 4.52
N GLY A 302 -17.49 -12.41 3.34
CA GLY A 302 -16.50 -13.43 3.09
C GLY A 302 -16.59 -14.03 1.70
N TYR A 303 -15.77 -15.05 1.46
CA TYR A 303 -15.76 -15.83 0.22
C TYR A 303 -15.60 -17.33 0.55
N THR A 304 -16.20 -18.15 -0.28
CA THR A 304 -16.08 -19.61 -0.22
C THR A 304 -15.51 -20.14 -1.51
#